data_5ef21adcaf7bb13d80f16fdf63913070
#
_entry.id   5ef21adcaf7bb13d80f16fdf63913070
#
_cell.length_a   1.000
_cell.length_b   1.000
_cell.length_c   1.000
_cell.angle_alpha   90.00
_cell.angle_beta   90.00
_cell.angle_gamma   90.00
#
_symmetry.space_group_name_H-M   'P 1'
#
loop_
_entity.id
_entity.type
_entity.pdbx_description
1 polymer ?
#
loop_
_entity_poly.entity_id
_entity_poly.type
_entity_poly.pdbx_seq_one_letter_code
_entity_poly.pdbx_strand_id
1 'polypeptide(L)'
;MKQTLNKLFDILFPPRESQLMLRTNCEANLCSQSGCHEGIFYCANYTRPVIHAAIRENKFYNNSEAQTILANLLTTWTQHNQLRDVCFIPIPLGKNRQRERGHNQVLSVLQKTDYAVAPALSRVKETAPQVSLDRQQRLHNIKGIFQCDTKSLATISGKTLILFDDVVTTGATLHEARATLAPHVPSDTKLICLALAH
;
A
#
# COMPACT_ATOMS: atom_id res chain seq x y z
N MET A 1 5.66 11.30 -33.55
CA MET A 1 4.86 10.08 -33.83
C MET A 1 4.11 9.54 -32.59
N LYS A 2 4.75 9.29 -31.44
CA LYS A 2 4.06 8.81 -30.19
C LYS A 2 2.99 9.78 -29.67
N GLN A 3 3.23 11.11 -29.69
CA GLN A 3 2.26 12.10 -29.20
C GLN A 3 0.99 12.20 -30.06
N THR A 4 1.11 12.01 -31.37
CA THR A 4 -0.04 12.05 -32.30
C THR A 4 -0.90 10.81 -32.15
N LEU A 5 -0.28 9.64 -31.93
CA LEU A 5 -0.97 8.38 -31.66
C LEU A 5 -1.74 8.43 -30.33
N ASN A 6 -1.15 9.00 -29.29
CA ASN A 6 -1.81 9.16 -27.99
C ASN A 6 -3.03 10.09 -28.08
N LYS A 7 -2.95 11.20 -28.85
CA LYS A 7 -4.11 12.09 -29.07
C LYS A 7 -5.25 11.41 -29.79
N LEU A 8 -4.96 10.58 -30.79
CA LEU A 8 -5.98 9.82 -31.51
C LEU A 8 -6.63 8.75 -30.61
N PHE A 9 -5.83 8.11 -29.76
CA PHE A 9 -6.31 7.14 -28.78
C PHE A 9 -7.19 7.79 -27.71
N ASP A 10 -6.82 8.98 -27.22
CA ASP A 10 -7.60 9.76 -26.25
C ASP A 10 -8.94 10.28 -26.82
N ILE A 11 -9.07 10.42 -28.14
CA ILE A 11 -10.34 10.77 -28.81
C ILE A 11 -11.28 9.55 -28.86
N LEU A 12 -10.74 8.38 -29.16
CA LEU A 12 -11.52 7.13 -29.26
C LEU A 12 -11.85 6.53 -27.88
N PHE A 13 -10.95 6.70 -26.93
CA PHE A 13 -11.04 6.20 -25.57
C PHE A 13 -10.65 7.33 -24.60
N PRO A 14 -11.59 8.24 -24.27
CA PRO A 14 -11.28 9.39 -23.44
C PRO A 14 -10.73 8.95 -22.07
N PRO A 15 -9.61 9.53 -21.63
CA PRO A 15 -9.00 9.19 -20.36
C PRO A 15 -9.96 9.56 -19.21
N ARG A 16 -9.95 8.75 -18.17
CA ARG A 16 -10.68 9.05 -16.93
C ARG A 16 -10.13 10.32 -16.29
N GLU A 17 -10.95 11.05 -15.55
CA GLU A 17 -10.56 12.26 -14.82
C GLU A 17 -9.34 12.01 -13.92
N SER A 18 -9.32 10.88 -13.20
CA SER A 18 -8.17 10.45 -12.39
C SER A 18 -6.89 10.26 -13.21
N GLN A 19 -7.00 9.74 -14.42
CA GLN A 19 -5.87 9.56 -15.34
C GLN A 19 -5.32 10.90 -15.87
N LEU A 20 -6.21 11.85 -16.19
CA LEU A 20 -5.82 13.20 -16.56
C LEU A 20 -5.08 13.91 -15.43
N MET A 21 -5.55 13.73 -14.20
CA MET A 21 -4.92 14.30 -13.02
C MET A 21 -3.48 13.80 -12.82
N LEU A 22 -3.20 12.53 -13.09
CA LEU A 22 -1.84 11.98 -13.02
C LEU A 22 -0.91 12.60 -14.06
N ARG A 23 -1.42 12.83 -15.29
CA ARG A 23 -0.64 13.43 -16.40
C ARG A 23 -0.30 14.90 -16.19
N THR A 24 -1.12 15.62 -15.43
CA THR A 24 -0.97 17.11 -15.25
C THR A 24 -0.20 17.49 -14.00
N ASN A 25 -0.10 16.63 -12.99
CA ASN A 25 0.57 16.92 -11.74
C ASN A 25 1.96 16.29 -11.71
N CYS A 26 2.98 17.05 -12.11
CA CYS A 26 4.38 16.71 -11.89
C CYS A 26 4.74 16.79 -10.39
N GLU A 27 5.30 15.78 -9.91
CA GLU A 27 6.08 15.32 -8.75
C GLU A 27 6.50 16.30 -7.62
N ALA A 28 6.22 17.58 -7.67
CA ALA A 28 6.68 18.53 -6.65
C ALA A 28 5.96 18.30 -5.31
N ASN A 29 6.70 17.87 -4.29
CA ASN A 29 6.29 17.76 -2.87
C ASN A 29 5.19 16.74 -2.53
N LEU A 30 5.22 15.53 -3.10
CA LEU A 30 4.27 14.48 -2.72
C LEU A 30 4.31 14.11 -1.22
N CYS A 31 5.50 14.15 -0.59
CA CYS A 31 5.69 13.79 0.83
C CYS A 31 5.47 14.94 1.84
N SER A 32 5.04 16.13 1.42
CA SER A 32 4.93 17.29 2.30
C SER A 32 3.92 17.17 3.43
N GLN A 33 3.11 16.13 3.45
CA GLN A 33 2.06 15.87 4.44
C GLN A 33 2.10 14.43 4.96
N SER A 34 3.30 13.86 5.09
CA SER A 34 3.48 12.61 5.80
C SER A 34 3.25 12.78 7.29
N GLY A 35 2.86 11.71 7.98
CA GLY A 35 2.60 11.78 9.41
C GLY A 35 2.48 10.39 10.05
N CYS A 36 1.94 10.41 11.28
CA CYS A 36 1.68 9.20 12.05
C CYS A 36 0.30 9.31 12.72
N HIS A 37 -0.49 8.26 12.61
CA HIS A 37 -1.79 8.16 13.27
C HIS A 37 -1.90 6.80 13.96
N GLU A 38 -2.15 6.80 15.26
CA GLU A 38 -2.25 5.58 16.10
C GLU A 38 -1.06 4.61 15.94
N GLY A 39 0.18 5.14 15.80
CA GLY A 39 1.39 4.32 15.62
C GLY A 39 1.58 3.75 14.20
N ILE A 40 0.77 4.17 13.25
CA ILE A 40 0.88 3.85 11.83
C ILE A 40 1.37 5.09 11.10
N PHE A 41 2.49 4.97 10.41
CA PHE A 41 3.00 6.03 9.54
C PHE A 41 2.24 6.05 8.21
N TYR A 42 2.17 7.24 7.59
CA TYR A 42 1.64 7.39 6.24
C TYR A 42 2.49 8.36 5.42
N CYS A 43 2.59 8.09 4.10
CA CYS A 43 3.45 8.86 3.21
C CYS A 43 2.81 10.21 2.81
N ALA A 44 1.47 10.26 2.70
CA ALA A 44 0.75 11.44 2.25
C ALA A 44 -0.67 11.52 2.80
N ASN A 45 -1.30 12.69 2.69
CA ASN A 45 -2.73 12.83 2.98
C ASN A 45 -3.57 12.34 1.79
N TYR A 46 -4.55 11.47 2.08
CA TYR A 46 -5.47 10.88 1.08
C TYR A 46 -6.36 11.92 0.38
N THR A 47 -6.62 13.05 1.04
CA THR A 47 -7.46 14.13 0.46
C THR A 47 -6.76 14.89 -0.67
N ARG A 48 -5.45 14.71 -0.86
CA ARG A 48 -4.74 15.30 -2.01
C ARG A 48 -5.22 14.68 -3.31
N PRO A 49 -5.68 15.49 -4.29
CA PRO A 49 -6.29 14.96 -5.51
C PRO A 49 -5.40 13.98 -6.28
N VAL A 50 -4.09 14.27 -6.40
CA VAL A 50 -3.14 13.38 -7.11
C VAL A 50 -2.94 12.06 -6.38
N ILE A 51 -2.89 12.06 -5.04
CA ILE A 51 -2.74 10.83 -4.23
C ILE A 51 -3.99 9.99 -4.32
N HIS A 52 -5.17 10.60 -4.15
CA HIS A 52 -6.45 9.94 -4.33
C HIS A 52 -6.58 9.31 -5.73
N ALA A 53 -6.24 10.07 -6.78
CA ALA A 53 -6.26 9.61 -8.16
C ALA A 53 -5.29 8.43 -8.38
N ALA A 54 -4.05 8.52 -7.89
CA ALA A 54 -3.05 7.46 -8.03
C ALA A 54 -3.47 6.17 -7.32
N ILE A 55 -3.97 6.27 -6.09
CA ILE A 55 -4.46 5.10 -5.35
C ILE A 55 -5.66 4.47 -6.07
N ARG A 56 -6.61 5.27 -6.57
CA ARG A 56 -7.75 4.78 -7.32
C ARG A 56 -7.35 4.08 -8.62
N GLU A 57 -6.48 4.70 -9.42
CA GLU A 57 -5.98 4.15 -10.68
C GLU A 57 -5.19 2.85 -10.48
N ASN A 58 -4.35 2.78 -9.43
CA ASN A 58 -3.68 1.54 -9.07
C ASN A 58 -4.69 0.47 -8.63
N LYS A 59 -5.63 0.80 -7.75
CA LYS A 59 -6.55 -0.13 -7.08
C LYS A 59 -7.57 -0.78 -8.03
N PHE A 60 -8.10 -0.01 -8.99
CA PHE A 60 -9.21 -0.45 -9.84
C PHE A 60 -8.81 -0.69 -11.29
N TYR A 61 -7.68 -0.12 -11.74
CA TYR A 61 -7.30 -0.16 -13.15
C TYR A 61 -5.88 -0.69 -13.39
N ASN A 62 -5.18 -1.10 -12.32
CA ASN A 62 -3.80 -1.62 -12.39
C ASN A 62 -2.86 -0.70 -13.21
N ASN A 63 -3.04 0.62 -13.07
CA ASN A 63 -2.38 1.62 -13.89
C ASN A 63 -0.89 1.73 -13.52
N SER A 64 0.01 1.47 -14.48
CA SER A 64 1.45 1.46 -14.27
C SER A 64 2.03 2.84 -13.93
N GLU A 65 1.47 3.93 -14.48
CA GLU A 65 1.89 5.29 -14.15
C GLU A 65 1.56 5.65 -12.70
N ALA A 66 0.33 5.31 -12.26
CA ALA A 66 -0.08 5.46 -10.87
C ALA A 66 0.83 4.67 -9.90
N GLN A 67 1.19 3.44 -10.27
CA GLN A 67 2.11 2.62 -9.48
C GLN A 67 3.49 3.29 -9.34
N THR A 68 4.00 3.87 -10.42
CA THR A 68 5.29 4.58 -10.41
C THR A 68 5.24 5.82 -9.51
N ILE A 69 4.17 6.61 -9.57
CA ILE A 69 3.98 7.79 -8.69
C ILE A 69 3.95 7.35 -7.22
N LEU A 70 3.20 6.29 -6.90
CA LEU A 70 3.11 5.77 -5.53
C LEU A 70 4.42 5.13 -5.05
N ALA A 71 5.18 4.49 -5.92
CA ALA A 71 6.50 3.95 -5.63
C ALA A 71 7.52 5.07 -5.35
N ASN A 72 7.51 6.15 -6.12
CA ASN A 72 8.33 7.34 -5.89
C ASN A 72 7.99 8.00 -4.55
N LEU A 73 6.69 8.13 -4.23
CA LEU A 73 6.23 8.61 -2.93
C LEU A 73 6.80 7.78 -1.78
N LEU A 74 6.70 6.45 -1.88
CA LEU A 74 7.21 5.50 -0.90
C LEU A 74 8.74 5.60 -0.74
N THR A 75 9.47 5.65 -1.86
CA THR A 75 10.93 5.78 -1.87
C THR A 75 11.37 7.09 -1.21
N THR A 76 10.74 8.20 -1.57
CA THR A 76 11.02 9.52 -0.97
C THR A 76 10.76 9.52 0.53
N TRP A 77 9.65 8.90 0.97
CA TRP A 77 9.35 8.78 2.40
C TRP A 77 10.40 7.95 3.15
N THR A 78 10.81 6.81 2.58
CA THR A 78 11.82 5.92 3.17
C THR A 78 13.17 6.61 3.30
N GLN A 79 13.60 7.34 2.26
CA GLN A 79 14.84 8.12 2.25
C GLN A 79 14.80 9.28 3.26
N HIS A 80 13.70 10.02 3.31
CA HIS A 80 13.52 11.13 4.27
C HIS A 80 13.61 10.66 5.72
N ASN A 81 13.08 9.48 6.02
CA ASN A 81 13.16 8.86 7.35
C ASN A 81 14.48 8.09 7.60
N GLN A 82 15.45 8.17 6.68
CA GLN A 82 16.78 7.56 6.78
C GLN A 82 16.74 6.06 7.10
N LEU A 83 15.72 5.35 6.63
CA LEU A 83 15.58 3.91 6.85
C LEU A 83 16.55 3.16 5.94
N ARG A 84 17.30 2.22 6.55
CA ARG A 84 18.27 1.36 5.85
C ARG A 84 17.86 -0.10 6.02
N ASP A 85 18.35 -0.95 5.13
CA ASP A 85 18.10 -2.40 5.16
C ASP A 85 16.62 -2.74 5.33
N VAL A 86 15.77 -2.09 4.53
CA VAL A 86 14.32 -2.20 4.60
C VAL A 86 13.84 -3.43 3.86
N CYS A 87 12.91 -4.17 4.49
CA CYS A 87 12.15 -5.22 3.84
C CYS A 87 10.64 -4.97 4.05
N PHE A 88 9.90 -4.88 2.95
CA PHE A 88 8.45 -4.67 2.99
C PHE A 88 7.69 -5.98 3.11
N ILE A 89 6.67 -5.99 3.96
CA ILE A 89 5.71 -7.07 4.11
C ILE A 89 4.35 -6.51 3.64
N PRO A 90 3.92 -6.83 2.40
CA PRO A 90 2.67 -6.33 1.86
C PRO A 90 1.48 -6.97 2.59
N ILE A 91 0.47 -6.17 2.89
CA ILE A 91 -0.81 -6.67 3.41
C ILE A 91 -1.51 -7.51 2.33
N PRO A 92 -1.83 -8.79 2.61
CA PRO A 92 -2.51 -9.64 1.64
C PRO A 92 -3.99 -9.26 1.49
N LEU A 93 -4.48 -9.31 0.25
CA LEU A 93 -5.91 -9.17 -0.03
C LEU A 93 -6.68 -10.44 0.34
N GLY A 94 -7.97 -10.28 0.65
CA GLY A 94 -8.91 -11.39 0.68
C GLY A 94 -9.12 -11.99 -0.73
N LYS A 95 -9.45 -13.27 -0.81
CA LYS A 95 -9.61 -14.02 -2.08
C LYS A 95 -10.63 -13.36 -3.02
N ASN A 96 -11.73 -12.85 -2.47
CA ASN A 96 -12.76 -12.17 -3.27
C ASN A 96 -12.21 -10.89 -3.91
N ARG A 97 -11.55 -10.03 -3.12
CA ARG A 97 -10.93 -8.81 -3.65
C ARG A 97 -9.79 -9.11 -4.63
N GLN A 98 -9.03 -10.18 -4.41
CA GLN A 98 -7.99 -10.62 -5.32
C GLN A 98 -8.59 -11.05 -6.68
N ARG A 99 -9.74 -11.75 -6.67
CA ARG A 99 -10.46 -12.15 -7.91
C ARG A 99 -11.06 -10.94 -8.63
N GLU A 100 -11.69 -10.03 -7.89
CA GLU A 100 -12.31 -8.80 -8.44
C GLU A 100 -11.28 -7.87 -9.09
N ARG A 101 -10.10 -7.72 -8.47
CA ARG A 101 -9.06 -6.79 -8.92
C ARG A 101 -8.05 -7.41 -9.88
N GLY A 102 -7.87 -8.72 -9.83
CA GLY A 102 -6.86 -9.43 -10.60
C GLY A 102 -5.42 -9.22 -10.10
N HIS A 103 -5.18 -8.28 -9.16
CA HIS A 103 -3.85 -7.95 -8.64
C HIS A 103 -3.93 -7.47 -7.18
N ASN A 104 -2.78 -7.50 -6.49
CA ASN A 104 -2.63 -6.86 -5.18
C ASN A 104 -2.01 -5.47 -5.37
N GLN A 105 -2.80 -4.42 -5.13
CA GLN A 105 -2.40 -3.02 -5.34
C GLN A 105 -1.18 -2.60 -4.51
N VAL A 106 -0.96 -3.20 -3.34
CA VAL A 106 0.21 -2.94 -2.49
C VAL A 106 1.46 -3.55 -3.11
N LEU A 107 1.36 -4.81 -3.53
CA LEU A 107 2.46 -5.52 -4.18
C LEU A 107 2.83 -4.87 -5.52
N SER A 108 1.85 -4.40 -6.31
CA SER A 108 2.10 -3.72 -7.59
C SER A 108 2.94 -2.45 -7.42
N VAL A 109 2.74 -1.70 -6.32
CA VAL A 109 3.59 -0.53 -6.00
C VAL A 109 5.00 -0.97 -5.62
N LEU A 110 5.13 -1.98 -4.76
CA LEU A 110 6.45 -2.50 -4.33
C LEU A 110 7.28 -3.04 -5.49
N GLN A 111 6.64 -3.65 -6.49
CA GLN A 111 7.30 -4.13 -7.72
C GLN A 111 7.91 -3.01 -8.59
N LYS A 112 7.57 -1.74 -8.33
CA LYS A 112 8.18 -0.56 -8.97
C LYS A 112 9.33 0.03 -8.15
N THR A 113 9.73 -0.61 -7.07
CA THR A 113 10.85 -0.22 -6.19
C THR A 113 11.93 -1.30 -6.19
N ASP A 114 13.13 -0.93 -5.72
CA ASP A 114 14.24 -1.88 -5.54
C ASP A 114 14.28 -2.47 -4.11
N TYR A 115 13.24 -2.26 -3.31
CA TYR A 115 13.20 -2.77 -1.95
C TYR A 115 12.96 -4.29 -1.90
N ALA A 116 13.57 -4.92 -0.89
CA ALA A 116 13.26 -6.31 -0.58
C ALA A 116 11.78 -6.45 -0.16
N VAL A 117 11.12 -7.51 -0.64
CA VAL A 117 9.71 -7.82 -0.34
C VAL A 117 9.62 -9.25 0.18
N ALA A 118 9.00 -9.41 1.35
CA ALA A 118 8.73 -10.71 1.93
C ALA A 118 7.22 -10.87 2.17
N PRO A 119 6.51 -11.73 1.44
CA PRO A 119 5.09 -12.00 1.64
C PRO A 119 4.88 -12.93 2.84
N ALA A 120 5.29 -12.47 4.04
CA ALA A 120 5.27 -13.25 5.27
C ALA A 120 3.88 -13.35 5.92
N LEU A 121 2.85 -12.77 5.31
CA LEU A 121 1.47 -12.86 5.76
C LEU A 121 0.57 -13.50 4.71
N SER A 122 -0.32 -14.37 5.15
CA SER A 122 -1.45 -14.85 4.36
C SER A 122 -2.77 -14.48 5.03
N ARG A 123 -3.83 -14.27 4.23
CA ARG A 123 -5.17 -14.01 4.76
C ARG A 123 -5.97 -15.31 4.80
N VAL A 124 -6.37 -15.73 5.99
CA VAL A 124 -7.03 -17.02 6.25
C VAL A 124 -8.55 -16.91 6.41
N LYS A 125 -9.08 -15.70 6.63
CA LYS A 125 -10.52 -15.46 6.75
C LYS A 125 -10.97 -14.35 5.80
N GLU A 126 -12.09 -14.53 5.15
CA GLU A 126 -12.77 -13.45 4.43
C GLU A 126 -13.55 -12.58 5.43
N THR A 127 -13.56 -11.28 5.18
CA THR A 127 -14.37 -10.33 5.94
C THR A 127 -15.47 -9.79 5.05
N ALA A 128 -16.68 -9.61 5.63
CA ALA A 128 -17.76 -8.92 4.92
C ALA A 128 -17.33 -7.53 4.44
N PRO A 129 -17.93 -7.00 3.36
CA PRO A 129 -17.64 -5.64 2.90
C PRO A 129 -17.84 -4.63 4.03
N GLN A 130 -16.81 -3.83 4.33
CA GLN A 130 -16.79 -2.92 5.49
C GLN A 130 -17.63 -1.65 5.32
N VAL A 131 -18.37 -1.51 4.22
CA VAL A 131 -19.08 -0.27 3.86
C VAL A 131 -20.20 0.07 4.84
N SER A 132 -20.76 -0.92 5.57
CA SER A 132 -21.87 -0.76 6.50
C SER A 132 -21.52 -0.95 7.99
N LEU A 133 -20.25 -1.18 8.32
CA LEU A 133 -19.84 -1.51 9.68
C LEU A 133 -19.32 -0.28 10.43
N ASP A 134 -19.68 -0.14 11.70
CA ASP A 134 -19.09 0.84 12.61
C ASP A 134 -17.62 0.50 12.98
N ARG A 135 -16.94 1.40 13.72
CA ARG A 135 -15.53 1.23 14.11
C ARG A 135 -15.30 -0.02 14.95
N GLN A 136 -16.19 -0.33 15.89
CA GLN A 136 -16.05 -1.49 16.78
C GLN A 136 -16.28 -2.80 16.03
N GLN A 137 -17.27 -2.84 15.16
CA GLN A 137 -17.56 -3.99 14.30
C GLN A 137 -16.40 -4.26 13.33
N ARG A 138 -15.73 -3.21 12.80
CA ARG A 138 -14.52 -3.37 11.96
C ARG A 138 -13.37 -4.00 12.71
N LEU A 139 -13.11 -3.58 13.96
CA LEU A 139 -12.09 -4.17 14.82
C LEU A 139 -12.38 -5.65 15.14
N HIS A 140 -13.64 -6.00 15.40
CA HIS A 140 -14.03 -7.39 15.70
C HIS A 140 -13.91 -8.31 14.47
N ASN A 141 -14.30 -7.83 13.30
CA ASN A 141 -14.28 -8.60 12.05
C ASN A 141 -12.85 -8.89 11.54
N ILE A 142 -11.85 -8.16 12.01
CA ILE A 142 -10.47 -8.30 11.52
C ILE A 142 -9.64 -9.25 12.41
N LYS A 143 -10.11 -9.59 13.61
CA LYS A 143 -9.34 -10.42 14.54
C LYS A 143 -9.10 -11.83 14.00
N GLY A 144 -7.82 -12.25 13.95
CA GLY A 144 -7.39 -13.58 13.49
C GLY A 144 -7.61 -13.81 11.98
N ILE A 145 -7.60 -12.75 11.17
CA ILE A 145 -7.71 -12.89 9.70
C ILE A 145 -6.39 -13.23 9.02
N PHE A 146 -5.26 -13.00 9.69
CA PHE A 146 -3.94 -13.26 9.15
C PHE A 146 -3.27 -14.48 9.78
N GLN A 147 -2.38 -15.09 9.03
CA GLN A 147 -1.45 -16.12 9.47
C GLN A 147 -0.04 -15.75 9.02
N CYS A 148 0.94 -15.94 9.91
CA CYS A 148 2.34 -15.67 9.63
C CYS A 148 2.99 -16.90 8.95
N ASP A 149 3.76 -16.63 7.88
CA ASP A 149 4.74 -17.57 7.33
C ASP A 149 6.10 -17.33 7.98
N THR A 150 6.41 -18.11 9.00
CA THR A 150 7.66 -18.00 9.76
C THR A 150 8.91 -18.32 8.93
N LYS A 151 8.78 -19.12 7.86
CA LYS A 151 9.91 -19.44 6.96
C LYS A 151 10.35 -18.20 6.18
N SER A 152 9.40 -17.43 5.68
CA SER A 152 9.69 -16.17 5.00
C SER A 152 10.33 -15.14 5.93
N LEU A 153 10.01 -15.16 7.24
CA LEU A 153 10.62 -14.25 8.22
C LEU A 153 12.05 -14.63 8.61
N ALA A 154 12.39 -15.92 8.65
CA ALA A 154 13.71 -16.39 9.05
C ALA A 154 14.86 -15.84 8.17
N THR A 155 14.56 -15.41 6.94
CA THR A 155 15.55 -14.89 5.99
C THR A 155 15.81 -13.38 6.11
N ILE A 156 15.11 -12.67 7.03
CA ILE A 156 15.09 -11.20 7.11
C ILE A 156 15.61 -10.64 8.45
N SER A 157 16.40 -11.40 9.19
CA SER A 157 17.04 -10.95 10.44
C SER A 157 17.91 -9.69 10.21
N GLY A 158 17.93 -8.78 11.19
CA GLY A 158 18.73 -7.56 11.16
C GLY A 158 18.20 -6.44 10.25
N LYS A 159 17.04 -6.60 9.62
CA LYS A 159 16.42 -5.58 8.75
C LYS A 159 15.33 -4.79 9.46
N THR A 160 15.02 -3.60 8.93
CA THR A 160 13.78 -2.90 9.29
C THR A 160 12.63 -3.49 8.49
N LEU A 161 11.68 -4.13 9.16
CA LEU A 161 10.47 -4.68 8.55
C LEU A 161 9.37 -3.62 8.49
N ILE A 162 8.76 -3.44 7.33
CA ILE A 162 7.66 -2.51 7.14
C ILE A 162 6.41 -3.26 6.67
N LEU A 163 5.41 -3.38 7.55
CA LEU A 163 4.06 -3.76 7.18
C LEU A 163 3.45 -2.66 6.35
N PHE A 164 3.04 -2.97 5.12
CA PHE A 164 2.69 -1.96 4.13
C PHE A 164 1.29 -2.18 3.54
N ASP A 165 0.47 -1.12 3.59
CA ASP A 165 -0.89 -1.07 3.01
C ASP A 165 -1.06 0.18 2.12
N ASP A 166 -2.17 0.24 1.36
CA ASP A 166 -2.46 1.38 0.48
C ASP A 166 -3.05 2.59 1.24
N VAL A 167 -4.09 2.38 2.03
CA VAL A 167 -4.78 3.45 2.76
C VAL A 167 -5.11 3.01 4.17
N VAL A 168 -4.71 3.81 5.15
CA VAL A 168 -5.14 3.63 6.52
C VAL A 168 -6.35 4.53 6.82
N THR A 169 -7.37 3.95 7.45
CA THR A 169 -8.54 4.67 7.99
C THR A 169 -8.58 4.51 9.51
N THR A 170 -8.96 3.35 10.01
CA THR A 170 -8.96 3.01 11.43
C THR A 170 -7.68 2.29 11.88
N GLY A 171 -6.77 1.98 10.97
CA GLY A 171 -5.57 1.21 11.26
C GLY A 171 -5.78 -0.27 11.60
N ALA A 172 -7.02 -0.73 11.76
CA ALA A 172 -7.35 -2.06 12.26
C ALA A 172 -6.63 -3.20 11.51
N THR A 173 -6.53 -3.10 10.18
CA THR A 173 -5.82 -4.10 9.34
C THR A 173 -4.34 -4.18 9.67
N LEU A 174 -3.66 -3.02 9.76
CA LEU A 174 -2.23 -2.97 10.07
C LEU A 174 -1.94 -3.37 11.52
N HIS A 175 -2.81 -3.01 12.46
CA HIS A 175 -2.68 -3.45 13.86
C HIS A 175 -2.83 -4.97 13.99
N GLU A 176 -3.81 -5.58 13.33
CA GLU A 176 -3.98 -7.04 13.34
C GLU A 176 -2.81 -7.76 12.66
N ALA A 177 -2.34 -7.24 11.53
CA ALA A 177 -1.15 -7.77 10.86
C ALA A 177 0.09 -7.68 11.75
N ARG A 178 0.27 -6.56 12.46
CA ARG A 178 1.35 -6.39 13.43
C ARG A 178 1.23 -7.37 14.60
N ALA A 179 0.04 -7.53 15.17
CA ALA A 179 -0.20 -8.47 16.26
C ALA A 179 0.11 -9.92 15.84
N THR A 180 -0.21 -10.27 14.59
CA THR A 180 0.10 -11.60 14.03
C THR A 180 1.59 -11.82 13.81
N LEU A 181 2.34 -10.79 13.36
CA LEU A 181 3.76 -10.93 13.05
C LEU A 181 4.68 -10.76 14.26
N ALA A 182 4.36 -9.85 15.18
CA ALA A 182 5.24 -9.45 16.27
C ALA A 182 5.81 -10.63 17.11
N PRO A 183 5.05 -11.69 17.43
CA PRO A 183 5.59 -12.85 18.16
C PRO A 183 6.67 -13.63 17.42
N HIS A 184 6.79 -13.45 16.11
CA HIS A 184 7.71 -14.19 15.23
C HIS A 184 8.87 -13.34 14.73
N VAL A 185 8.86 -12.03 15.01
CA VAL A 185 9.93 -11.10 14.62
C VAL A 185 11.04 -11.14 15.66
N PRO A 186 12.33 -11.27 15.26
CA PRO A 186 13.46 -11.21 16.19
C PRO A 186 13.47 -9.90 16.99
N SER A 187 13.92 -9.96 18.24
CA SER A 187 13.91 -8.81 19.17
C SER A 187 14.79 -7.63 18.74
N ASP A 188 15.79 -7.88 17.90
CA ASP A 188 16.70 -6.90 17.30
C ASP A 188 16.15 -6.26 16.01
N THR A 189 14.99 -6.71 15.54
CA THR A 189 14.39 -6.30 14.29
C THR A 189 13.29 -5.26 14.54
N LYS A 190 13.40 -4.09 13.90
CA LYS A 190 12.40 -3.01 13.98
C LYS A 190 11.19 -3.35 13.10
N LEU A 191 9.98 -3.33 13.66
CA LEU A 191 8.73 -3.54 12.93
C LEU A 191 7.92 -2.24 12.88
N ILE A 192 7.70 -1.71 11.67
CA ILE A 192 6.98 -0.45 11.39
C ILE A 192 5.68 -0.78 10.63
N CYS A 193 4.61 -0.05 10.92
CA CYS A 193 3.39 -0.04 10.12
C CYS A 193 3.37 1.22 9.26
N LEU A 194 3.16 1.07 7.95
CA LEU A 194 3.16 2.16 6.97
C LEU A 194 2.01 1.99 5.99
N ALA A 195 1.35 3.10 5.65
CA ALA A 195 0.42 3.18 4.53
C ALA A 195 0.87 4.26 3.53
N LEU A 196 0.44 4.17 2.28
CA LEU A 196 0.67 5.24 1.31
C LEU A 196 -0.07 6.51 1.71
N ALA A 197 -1.29 6.38 2.24
CA ALA A 197 -2.09 7.55 2.61
C ALA A 197 -2.99 7.33 3.83
N HIS A 198 -3.36 8.47 4.48
CA HIS A 198 -4.34 8.57 5.57
C HIS A 198 -5.34 9.70 5.28
#